data_da0021ee73bf5f37ab931e84ff6fdabb
#
_entry.id   da0021ee73bf5f37ab931e84ff6fdabb
#
_cell.length_a   1.000
_cell.length_b   1.000
_cell.length_c   1.000
_cell.angle_alpha   90.00
_cell.angle_beta   90.00
_cell.angle_gamma   90.00
#
_symmetry.space_group_name_H-M   'P 1'
#
loop_
_entity.id
_entity.type
_entity.pdbx_description
1 polymer ?
#
loop_
_entity_poly.entity_id
_entity_poly.type
_entity_poly.pdbx_seq_one_letter_code
_entity_poly.pdbx_strand_id
1 'polypeptide(L)'
;MIDDIYNKAILELAGNIPRLGRLPDPDASATAHSKLCGSTVTVDVKMDGDVITDFAHDVKACALGTASSAIMARHVIGAKADEVRKVREIMRKMLKENGPPPEGRFADARYLEPVRDYKARHASTMLTFDAVVQAVDTIEAKRGAAQAQVAGAANVG
;
A
#
# COMPACT_ATOMS: atom_id res chain seq x y z
N MET A 1 2.40 -6.00 25.21
CA MET A 1 2.72 -4.63 25.64
C MET A 1 3.03 -3.77 24.43
N ILE A 2 2.86 -2.47 24.53
CA ILE A 2 3.08 -1.55 23.40
C ILE A 2 4.50 -1.65 22.84
N ASP A 3 5.47 -2.05 23.66
CA ASP A 3 6.86 -2.26 23.23
C ASP A 3 7.00 -3.36 22.18
N ASP A 4 6.04 -4.29 22.10
CA ASP A 4 6.05 -5.35 21.10
C ASP A 4 5.85 -4.82 19.69
N ILE A 5 5.16 -3.69 19.54
CA ILE A 5 4.89 -3.07 18.23
C ILE A 5 5.90 -1.98 17.89
N TYR A 6 6.64 -1.45 18.87
CA TYR A 6 7.69 -0.45 18.64
C TYR A 6 9.08 -1.05 18.86
N ASN A 7 9.28 -2.24 18.32
CA ASN A 7 10.56 -2.95 18.40
C ASN A 7 11.59 -2.35 17.43
N LYS A 8 12.84 -2.84 17.53
CA LYS A 8 13.95 -2.36 16.73
C LYS A 8 13.67 -2.43 15.22
N ALA A 9 13.06 -3.51 14.74
CA ALA A 9 12.76 -3.69 13.32
C ALA A 9 11.80 -2.61 12.82
N ILE A 10 10.73 -2.34 13.57
CA ILE A 10 9.74 -1.31 13.23
C ILE A 10 10.39 0.07 13.23
N LEU A 11 11.19 0.38 14.23
CA LEU A 11 11.85 1.69 14.33
C LEU A 11 12.88 1.89 13.23
N GLU A 12 13.61 0.86 12.84
CA GLU A 12 14.55 0.92 11.70
C GLU A 12 13.82 1.13 10.38
N LEU A 13 12.71 0.44 10.17
CA LEU A 13 11.89 0.63 8.97
C LEU A 13 11.36 2.06 8.89
N ALA A 14 10.80 2.57 9.99
CA ALA A 14 10.26 3.92 10.03
C ALA A 14 11.34 5.00 9.85
N GLY A 15 12.55 4.76 10.38
CA GLY A 15 13.67 5.70 10.28
C GLY A 15 14.38 5.71 8.92
N ASN A 16 14.15 4.70 8.07
CA ASN A 16 14.83 4.53 6.79
C ASN A 16 13.85 4.35 5.64
N ILE A 17 12.76 5.09 5.66
CA ILE A 17 11.72 5.00 4.64
C ILE A 17 12.22 5.51 3.29
N PRO A 18 12.20 4.67 2.23
CA PRO A 18 12.64 5.09 0.91
C PRO A 18 11.49 5.69 0.10
N ARG A 19 11.83 6.30 -1.04
CA ARG A 19 10.89 6.80 -2.06
C ARG A 19 9.91 7.85 -1.57
N LEU A 20 10.29 8.63 -0.56
CA LEU A 20 9.48 9.74 -0.08
C LEU A 20 9.37 10.83 -1.16
N GLY A 21 8.19 11.40 -1.31
CA GLY A 21 7.92 12.49 -2.23
C GLY A 21 6.77 12.19 -3.16
N ARG A 22 6.78 12.83 -4.33
CA ARG A 22 5.73 12.69 -5.34
C ARG A 22 6.36 12.37 -6.70
N LEU A 23 5.68 11.58 -7.52
CA LEU A 23 6.08 11.39 -8.92
C LEU A 23 5.60 12.58 -9.74
N PRO A 24 6.38 13.02 -10.76
CA PRO A 24 5.96 14.16 -11.60
C PRO A 24 4.79 13.83 -12.53
N ASP A 25 4.61 12.56 -12.90
CA ASP A 25 3.57 12.15 -13.84
C ASP A 25 3.07 10.74 -13.49
N PRO A 26 2.37 10.58 -12.36
CA PRO A 26 1.86 9.26 -11.99
C PRO A 26 0.68 8.83 -12.87
N ASP A 27 0.50 7.52 -13.01
CA ASP A 27 -0.69 6.97 -13.68
C ASP A 27 -1.93 7.10 -12.78
N ALA A 28 -1.75 7.03 -11.46
CA ALA A 28 -2.77 7.36 -10.48
C ALA A 28 -2.14 7.76 -9.16
N SER A 29 -2.90 8.51 -8.38
CA SER A 29 -2.58 8.87 -7.00
C SER A 29 -3.76 8.50 -6.13
N ALA A 30 -3.49 8.11 -4.89
CA ALA A 30 -4.54 7.80 -3.93
C ALA A 30 -4.09 8.22 -2.53
N THR A 31 -5.06 8.67 -1.72
CA THR A 31 -4.81 9.08 -0.35
C THR A 31 -5.69 8.25 0.58
N ALA A 32 -5.07 7.66 1.59
CA ALA A 32 -5.77 6.98 2.68
C ALA A 32 -5.55 7.76 3.98
N HIS A 33 -6.58 7.81 4.79
CA HIS A 33 -6.59 8.62 6.00
C HIS A 33 -7.15 7.82 7.18
N SER A 34 -6.50 7.91 8.32
CA SER A 34 -6.98 7.33 9.57
C SER A 34 -7.55 8.42 10.47
N LYS A 35 -8.85 8.34 10.75
CA LYS A 35 -9.54 9.33 11.59
C LYS A 35 -9.08 9.28 13.04
N LEU A 36 -8.70 8.09 13.54
CA LEU A 36 -8.33 7.91 14.95
C LEU A 36 -7.03 8.61 15.32
N CYS A 37 -6.03 8.55 14.46
CA CYS A 37 -4.72 9.13 14.77
C CYS A 37 -4.33 10.28 13.84
N GLY A 38 -5.20 10.66 12.89
CA GLY A 38 -4.91 11.73 11.95
C GLY A 38 -3.83 11.39 10.90
N SER A 39 -3.43 10.13 10.82
CA SER A 39 -2.41 9.70 9.85
C SER A 39 -2.95 9.76 8.43
N THR A 40 -2.09 10.13 7.49
CA THR A 40 -2.41 10.21 6.07
C THR A 40 -1.26 9.67 5.24
N VAL A 41 -1.57 8.85 4.24
CA VAL A 41 -0.59 8.36 3.26
C VAL A 41 -1.14 8.65 1.86
N THR A 42 -0.36 9.38 1.07
CA THR A 42 -0.65 9.61 -0.34
C THR A 42 0.37 8.87 -1.17
N VAL A 43 -0.09 8.02 -2.09
CA VAL A 43 0.78 7.26 -2.97
C VAL A 43 0.61 7.72 -4.41
N ASP A 44 1.73 7.73 -5.15
CA ASP A 44 1.75 7.91 -6.61
C ASP A 44 2.27 6.62 -7.21
N VAL A 45 1.60 6.11 -8.23
CA VAL A 45 1.91 4.82 -8.84
C VAL A 45 1.96 4.94 -10.35
N LYS A 46 2.98 4.32 -10.96
CA LYS A 46 3.03 4.08 -12.40
C LYS A 46 3.03 2.59 -12.67
N MET A 47 2.34 2.18 -13.71
CA MET A 47 2.26 0.78 -14.11
C MET A 47 2.56 0.60 -15.59
N ASP A 48 3.24 -0.51 -15.89
CA ASP A 48 3.37 -1.02 -17.26
C ASP A 48 2.62 -2.36 -17.33
N GLY A 49 1.50 -2.37 -18.06
CA GLY A 49 0.57 -3.49 -17.99
C GLY A 49 0.03 -3.66 -16.57
N ASP A 50 0.21 -4.84 -15.99
CA ASP A 50 -0.24 -5.13 -14.62
C ASP A 50 0.89 -5.01 -13.58
N VAL A 51 2.07 -4.51 -13.99
CA VAL A 51 3.25 -4.42 -13.12
C VAL A 51 3.50 -2.99 -12.69
N ILE A 52 3.74 -2.78 -11.40
CA ILE A 52 4.09 -1.47 -10.86
C ILE A 52 5.56 -1.19 -11.18
N THR A 53 5.81 -0.08 -11.89
CA THR A 53 7.14 0.29 -12.37
C THR A 53 7.73 1.48 -11.64
N ASP A 54 6.92 2.32 -11.03
CA ASP A 54 7.41 3.43 -10.22
C ASP A 54 6.43 3.73 -9.09
N PHE A 55 6.96 4.30 -8.02
CA PHE A 55 6.22 4.54 -6.78
C PHE A 55 6.86 5.68 -6.00
N ALA A 56 6.04 6.56 -5.46
CA ALA A 56 6.44 7.54 -4.46
C ALA A 56 5.31 7.72 -3.46
N HIS A 57 5.63 8.21 -2.28
CA HIS A 57 4.62 8.43 -1.26
C HIS A 57 4.94 9.63 -0.37
N ASP A 58 3.89 10.28 0.07
CA ASP A 58 3.93 11.33 1.09
C ASP A 58 3.27 10.74 2.34
N VAL A 59 4.03 10.62 3.42
CA VAL A 59 3.62 9.89 4.62
C VAL A 59 3.61 10.83 5.81
N LYS A 60 2.43 11.03 6.39
CA LYS A 60 2.22 11.78 7.64
C LYS A 60 1.55 10.84 8.62
N ALA A 61 2.34 9.99 9.26
CA ALA A 61 1.82 8.90 10.06
C ALA A 61 2.66 8.65 11.30
N CYS A 62 2.10 7.88 12.24
CA CYS A 62 2.83 7.37 13.38
C CYS A 62 3.91 6.37 12.91
N ALA A 63 4.75 5.92 13.83
CA ALA A 63 5.84 4.99 13.51
C ALA A 63 5.33 3.72 12.80
N LEU A 64 4.17 3.20 13.17
CA LEU A 64 3.60 1.99 12.55
C LEU A 64 3.17 2.24 11.09
N GLY A 65 2.46 3.34 10.84
CA GLY A 65 2.07 3.71 9.50
C GLY A 65 3.28 4.01 8.62
N THR A 66 4.29 4.65 9.18
CA THR A 66 5.55 4.94 8.49
C THR A 66 6.30 3.65 8.17
N ALA A 67 6.41 2.72 9.12
CA ALA A 67 7.06 1.42 8.90
C ALA A 67 6.32 0.61 7.83
N SER A 68 4.99 0.59 7.86
CA SER A 68 4.19 -0.10 6.84
C SER A 68 4.47 0.46 5.45
N SER A 69 4.52 1.79 5.34
CA SER A 69 4.79 2.46 4.06
C SER A 69 6.23 2.21 3.59
N ALA A 70 7.18 2.11 4.51
CA ALA A 70 8.56 1.74 4.19
C ALA A 70 8.63 0.32 3.60
N ILE A 71 7.89 -0.62 4.17
CA ILE A 71 7.80 -2.00 3.64
C ILE A 71 7.23 -1.97 2.22
N MET A 72 6.14 -1.25 2.02
CA MET A 72 5.55 -1.09 0.70
C MET A 72 6.57 -0.52 -0.30
N ALA A 73 7.21 0.59 0.05
CA ALA A 73 8.15 1.27 -0.84
C ALA A 73 9.37 0.41 -1.21
N ARG A 74 9.82 -0.43 -0.29
CA ARG A 74 10.96 -1.32 -0.54
C ARG A 74 10.65 -2.42 -1.55
N HIS A 75 9.41 -2.88 -1.63
CA HIS A 75 9.08 -4.13 -2.31
C HIS A 75 8.05 -3.98 -3.43
N VAL A 76 7.42 -2.80 -3.58
CA VAL A 76 6.31 -2.63 -4.50
C VAL A 76 6.72 -2.59 -5.97
N ILE A 77 7.94 -2.13 -6.28
CA ILE A 77 8.41 -2.08 -7.67
C ILE A 77 8.58 -3.51 -8.18
N GLY A 78 7.95 -3.82 -9.31
CA GLY A 78 7.90 -5.15 -9.87
C GLY A 78 6.74 -6.00 -9.40
N ALA A 79 5.96 -5.52 -8.43
CA ALA A 79 4.76 -6.22 -7.98
C ALA A 79 3.64 -6.07 -9.00
N LYS A 80 2.83 -7.11 -9.12
CA LYS A 80 1.63 -7.07 -9.95
C LYS A 80 0.46 -6.50 -9.15
N ALA A 81 -0.53 -5.96 -9.89
CA ALA A 81 -1.76 -5.45 -9.28
C ALA A 81 -2.39 -6.47 -8.33
N ASP A 82 -2.49 -7.73 -8.74
CA ASP A 82 -3.08 -8.78 -7.91
C ASP A 82 -2.23 -9.12 -6.69
N GLU A 83 -0.90 -8.96 -6.76
CA GLU A 83 -0.04 -9.14 -5.59
C GLU A 83 -0.35 -8.11 -4.49
N VAL A 84 -0.53 -6.84 -4.86
CA VAL A 84 -0.82 -5.81 -3.87
C VAL A 84 -2.22 -5.97 -3.29
N ARG A 85 -3.19 -6.42 -4.08
CA ARG A 85 -4.53 -6.75 -3.59
C ARG A 85 -4.48 -7.91 -2.61
N LYS A 86 -3.71 -8.93 -2.96
CA LYS A 86 -3.54 -10.14 -2.13
C LYS A 86 -2.87 -9.81 -0.80
N VAL A 87 -1.78 -9.03 -0.83
CA VAL A 87 -1.09 -8.66 0.41
C VAL A 87 -1.96 -7.79 1.31
N ARG A 88 -2.75 -6.88 0.73
CA ARG A 88 -3.71 -6.09 1.52
C ARG A 88 -4.67 -7.00 2.27
N GLU A 89 -5.22 -8.02 1.61
CA GLU A 89 -6.14 -8.98 2.24
C GLU A 89 -5.44 -9.83 3.30
N ILE A 90 -4.21 -10.28 3.03
CA ILE A 90 -3.41 -11.02 4.00
C ILE A 90 -3.15 -10.17 5.25
N MET A 91 -2.80 -8.90 5.06
CA MET A 91 -2.59 -7.95 6.17
C MET A 91 -3.86 -7.76 6.99
N ARG A 92 -5.00 -7.58 6.32
CA ARG A 92 -6.28 -7.44 7.01
C ARG A 92 -6.57 -8.65 7.88
N LYS A 93 -6.40 -9.85 7.34
CA LYS A 93 -6.63 -11.10 8.08
C LYS A 93 -5.63 -11.28 9.21
N MET A 94 -4.36 -10.95 8.98
CA MET A 94 -3.32 -11.04 10.01
C MET A 94 -3.67 -10.17 11.22
N LEU A 95 -4.14 -8.96 10.98
CA LEU A 95 -4.47 -8.03 12.06
C LEU A 95 -5.82 -8.30 12.72
N LYS A 96 -6.83 -8.70 11.96
CA LYS A 96 -8.21 -8.79 12.44
C LYS A 96 -8.68 -10.22 12.72
N GLU A 97 -8.08 -11.20 12.11
CA GLU A 97 -8.54 -12.61 12.18
C GLU A 97 -7.43 -13.59 12.56
N ASN A 98 -6.34 -13.09 13.13
CA ASN A 98 -5.18 -13.91 13.52
C ASN A 98 -4.61 -14.75 12.36
N GLY A 99 -4.71 -14.24 11.13
CA GLY A 99 -4.15 -14.92 9.97
C GLY A 99 -2.63 -14.92 9.97
N PRO A 100 -2.00 -15.76 9.13
CA PRO A 100 -0.55 -15.79 9.02
C PRO A 100 -0.01 -14.54 8.32
N PRO A 101 1.27 -14.18 8.57
CA PRO A 101 1.91 -13.06 7.88
C PRO A 101 2.13 -13.37 6.40
N PRO A 102 2.32 -12.32 5.57
CA PRO A 102 2.62 -12.51 4.15
C PRO A 102 3.95 -13.22 3.95
N GLU A 103 4.04 -13.93 2.84
CA GLU A 103 5.27 -14.57 2.38
C GLU A 103 5.72 -13.92 1.06
N GLY A 104 6.92 -14.24 0.61
CA GLY A 104 7.45 -13.78 -0.67
C GLY A 104 7.85 -12.30 -0.64
N ARG A 105 7.40 -11.56 -1.65
CA ARG A 105 7.80 -10.16 -1.85
C ARG A 105 7.58 -9.28 -0.63
N PHE A 106 6.46 -9.43 0.06
CA PHE A 106 6.09 -8.60 1.21
C PHE A 106 6.31 -9.31 2.55
N ALA A 107 7.24 -10.25 2.61
CA ALA A 107 7.52 -11.01 3.83
C ALA A 107 7.92 -10.13 5.02
N ASP A 108 8.52 -8.96 4.78
CA ASP A 108 8.89 -8.03 5.85
C ASP A 108 7.67 -7.52 6.63
N ALA A 109 6.47 -7.62 6.06
CA ALA A 109 5.25 -7.26 6.78
C ALA A 109 4.98 -8.13 8.00
N ARG A 110 5.71 -9.24 8.16
CA ARG A 110 5.65 -10.09 9.37
C ARG A 110 6.00 -9.31 10.64
N TYR A 111 6.82 -8.27 10.53
CA TYR A 111 7.17 -7.43 11.66
C TYR A 111 5.99 -6.66 12.23
N LEU A 112 4.90 -6.56 11.48
CA LEU A 112 3.66 -5.90 11.89
C LEU A 112 2.68 -6.86 12.56
N GLU A 113 2.98 -8.16 12.64
CA GLU A 113 2.09 -9.16 13.23
C GLU A 113 1.67 -8.81 14.67
N PRO A 114 2.56 -8.33 15.56
CA PRO A 114 2.16 -7.98 16.93
C PRO A 114 1.11 -6.87 17.02
N VAL A 115 0.93 -6.09 15.95
CA VAL A 115 -0.08 -5.01 15.92
C VAL A 115 -1.50 -5.58 16.02
N ARG A 116 -1.70 -6.87 15.74
CA ARG A 116 -3.01 -7.53 15.83
C ARG A 116 -3.69 -7.32 17.17
N ASP A 117 -2.91 -7.23 18.24
CA ASP A 117 -3.41 -7.07 19.60
C ASP A 117 -3.76 -5.61 19.95
N TYR A 118 -3.55 -4.67 19.02
CA TYR A 118 -3.72 -3.24 19.24
C TYR A 118 -4.67 -2.66 18.20
N LYS A 119 -5.97 -2.85 18.41
CA LYS A 119 -7.02 -2.47 17.43
C LYS A 119 -6.95 -1.02 17.00
N ALA A 120 -6.60 -0.11 17.91
CA ALA A 120 -6.50 1.32 17.60
C ALA A 120 -5.40 1.64 16.58
N ARG A 121 -4.47 0.70 16.34
CA ARG A 121 -3.35 0.87 15.41
C ARG A 121 -3.58 0.17 14.07
N HIS A 122 -4.64 -0.60 13.92
CA HIS A 122 -4.92 -1.33 12.67
C HIS A 122 -5.10 -0.39 11.49
N ALA A 123 -5.87 0.67 11.66
CA ALA A 123 -6.16 1.61 10.57
C ALA A 123 -4.88 2.27 10.05
N SER A 124 -4.02 2.80 10.93
CA SER A 124 -2.78 3.46 10.50
C SER A 124 -1.80 2.47 9.84
N THR A 125 -1.77 1.24 10.31
CA THR A 125 -0.92 0.19 9.73
C THR A 125 -1.37 -0.19 8.32
N MET A 126 -2.68 -0.11 8.03
CA MET A 126 -3.25 -0.49 6.75
C MET A 126 -3.23 0.62 5.69
N LEU A 127 -2.95 1.86 6.05
CA LEU A 127 -3.09 3.01 5.13
C LEU A 127 -2.36 2.83 3.80
N THR A 128 -1.09 2.43 3.83
CA THR A 128 -0.31 2.28 2.61
C THR A 128 -0.88 1.17 1.71
N PHE A 129 -1.33 0.05 2.31
CA PHE A 129 -1.93 -1.06 1.55
C PHE A 129 -3.24 -0.62 0.91
N ASP A 130 -4.07 0.10 1.64
CA ASP A 130 -5.34 0.61 1.12
C ASP A 130 -5.10 1.62 -0.01
N ALA A 131 -4.16 2.55 0.17
CA ALA A 131 -3.86 3.57 -0.83
C ALA A 131 -3.32 2.96 -2.13
N VAL A 132 -2.40 2.00 -2.04
CA VAL A 132 -1.81 1.36 -3.23
C VAL A 132 -2.87 0.57 -4.00
N VAL A 133 -3.73 -0.17 -3.32
CA VAL A 133 -4.83 -0.91 -3.98
C VAL A 133 -5.79 0.07 -4.65
N GLN A 134 -6.13 1.16 -4.00
CA GLN A 134 -6.99 2.19 -4.60
C GLN A 134 -6.36 2.78 -5.86
N ALA A 135 -5.06 3.09 -5.84
CA ALA A 135 -4.35 3.63 -7.01
C ALA A 135 -4.33 2.63 -8.16
N VAL A 136 -4.03 1.37 -7.88
CA VAL A 136 -4.01 0.30 -8.88
C VAL A 136 -5.40 0.11 -9.49
N ASP A 137 -6.44 0.08 -8.67
CA ASP A 137 -7.82 -0.03 -9.13
C ASP A 137 -8.21 1.14 -10.04
N THR A 138 -7.77 2.35 -9.69
CA THR A 138 -8.00 3.55 -10.51
C THR A 138 -7.32 3.43 -11.87
N ILE A 139 -6.07 2.96 -11.91
CA ILE A 139 -5.34 2.78 -13.16
C ILE A 139 -6.06 1.78 -14.07
N GLU A 140 -6.45 0.63 -13.52
CA GLU A 140 -7.15 -0.41 -14.28
C GLU A 140 -8.51 0.07 -14.77
N ALA A 141 -9.25 0.82 -13.95
CA ALA A 141 -10.54 1.39 -14.35
C ALA A 141 -10.39 2.38 -15.51
N LYS A 142 -9.37 3.25 -15.47
CA LYS A 142 -9.08 4.19 -16.56
C LYS A 142 -8.74 3.47 -17.85
N ARG A 143 -7.93 2.41 -17.77
CA ARG A 143 -7.51 1.62 -18.93
C ARG A 143 -8.68 0.83 -19.49
N GLY A 144 -9.53 0.26 -18.65
CA GLY A 144 -10.75 -0.42 -19.06
C GLY A 144 -11.72 0.53 -19.78
N ALA A 145 -11.92 1.73 -19.24
CA ALA A 145 -12.75 2.75 -19.87
C ALA A 145 -12.20 3.19 -21.23
N ALA A 146 -10.88 3.39 -21.34
CA ALA A 146 -10.22 3.75 -22.59
C ALA A 146 -10.38 2.65 -23.63
N GLN A 147 -10.22 1.38 -23.24
CA GLN A 147 -10.40 0.23 -24.12
C GLN A 147 -11.86 0.11 -24.59
N ALA A 148 -12.80 0.34 -23.68
CA ALA A 148 -14.23 0.31 -24.02
C ALA A 148 -14.58 1.40 -25.02
N GLN A 149 -14.04 2.61 -24.89
CA GLN A 149 -14.24 3.71 -25.82
C GLN A 149 -13.68 3.38 -27.21
N VAL A 150 -12.46 2.82 -27.26
CA VAL A 150 -11.82 2.40 -28.52
C VAL A 150 -12.64 1.30 -29.19
N ALA A 151 -13.09 0.28 -28.44
CA ALA A 151 -13.93 -0.78 -28.98
C ALA A 151 -15.28 -0.24 -29.49
N GLY A 152 -15.90 0.69 -28.75
CA GLY A 152 -17.14 1.35 -29.17
C GLY A 152 -16.96 2.17 -30.44
N ALA A 153 -15.86 2.92 -30.57
CA ALA A 153 -15.55 3.70 -31.75
C ALA A 153 -15.31 2.80 -32.97
N ALA A 154 -14.63 1.66 -32.79
CA ALA A 154 -14.39 0.69 -33.87
C ALA A 154 -15.69 0.07 -34.39
N ASN A 155 -16.70 -0.06 -33.55
CA ASN A 155 -18.00 -0.64 -33.92
C ASN A 155 -18.95 0.34 -34.56
N VAL A 156 -18.67 1.62 -34.53
CA VAL A 156 -19.52 2.70 -35.09
C VAL A 156 -19.17 3.02 -36.54
N GLY A 157 -18.01 2.57 -36.96
CA GLY A 157 -17.60 2.71 -38.36
C GLY A 157 -18.09 1.58 -39.24
#